data_6cf743119aa016d125c87e24baf32090
#
_entry.id   6cf743119aa016d125c87e24baf32090
#
_cell.length_a   1.000
_cell.length_b   1.000
_cell.length_c   1.000
_cell.angle_alpha   90.00
_cell.angle_beta   90.00
_cell.angle_gamma   90.00
#
_symmetry.space_group_name_H-M   'P 1'
#
loop_
_entity.id
_entity.type
_entity.pdbx_description
1 polymer ?
#
loop_
_entity_poly.entity_id
_entity_poly.type
_entity_poly.pdbx_seq_one_letter_code
_entity_poly.pdbx_strand_id
1 'polypeptide(L)' 'MKITVFTPTYNRAYILENLYRSLQRQSFRDFEWLIVDDGSSDNTEEVIAAWQREGNDFPIRYYKKENGG' A
#
# COMPACT_ATOMS: atom_id res chain seq x y z
N MET A 1 -18.43 -7.55 6.46
CA MET A 1 -17.16 -8.28 6.58
C MET A 1 -16.04 -7.44 5.99
N LYS A 2 -14.97 -7.26 6.74
CA LYS A 2 -13.84 -6.47 6.27
C LYS A 2 -12.82 -7.35 5.55
N ILE A 3 -12.38 -6.91 4.39
CA ILE A 3 -11.42 -7.64 3.58
C ILE A 3 -10.06 -6.95 3.68
N THR A 4 -9.01 -7.74 3.84
CA THR A 4 -7.65 -7.21 3.83
C THR A 4 -7.02 -7.48 2.47
N VAL A 5 -6.68 -6.40 1.76
CA VAL A 5 -5.95 -6.51 0.50
C VAL A 5 -4.47 -6.53 0.84
N PHE A 6 -3.85 -7.68 0.73
CA PHE A 6 -2.45 -7.87 1.10
C PHE A 6 -1.56 -7.72 -0.13
N THR A 7 -0.55 -6.86 -0.04
CA THR A 7 0.35 -6.61 -1.14
C THR A 7 1.80 -6.64 -0.67
N PRO A 8 2.57 -7.67 -1.02
CA PRO A 8 4.01 -7.64 -0.79
C PRO A 8 4.67 -6.79 -1.86
N THR A 9 5.70 -6.04 -1.49
CA THR A 9 6.38 -5.18 -2.46
C THR A 9 7.86 -5.10 -2.17
N TYR A 10 8.63 -4.84 -3.23
CA TYR A 10 10.06 -4.58 -3.14
C TYR A 10 10.48 -3.76 -4.37
N ASN A 11 10.86 -2.50 -4.14
CA ASN A 11 11.30 -1.59 -5.20
C ASN A 11 10.33 -1.52 -6.37
N ARG A 12 9.02 -1.46 -6.06
CA ARG A 12 7.99 -1.46 -7.10
C ARG A 12 6.93 -0.39 -6.87
N ALA A 13 7.37 0.81 -6.50
CA ALA A 13 6.44 1.89 -6.20
C ALA A 13 5.50 2.18 -7.38
N TYR A 14 6.02 2.07 -8.61
CA TYR A 14 5.19 2.37 -9.78
C TYR A 14 4.06 1.36 -9.98
N ILE A 15 4.27 0.10 -9.57
CA ILE A 15 3.22 -0.91 -9.65
C ILE A 15 2.19 -0.67 -8.55
N LEU A 16 2.65 -0.24 -7.37
CA LEU A 16 1.75 0.08 -6.27
C LEU A 16 0.81 1.22 -6.64
N GLU A 17 1.30 2.20 -7.39
CA GLU A 17 0.45 3.32 -7.78
C GLU A 17 -0.72 2.85 -8.63
N ASN A 18 -0.49 1.93 -9.55
CA ASN A 18 -1.57 1.38 -10.36
C ASN A 18 -2.62 0.69 -9.49
N LEU A 19 -2.15 -0.08 -8.50
CA LEU A 19 -3.06 -0.75 -7.58
C LEU A 19 -3.82 0.24 -6.73
N TYR A 20 -3.13 1.28 -6.24
CA TYR A 20 -3.75 2.32 -5.43
C TYR A 20 -4.92 2.97 -6.17
N ARG A 21 -4.70 3.34 -7.43
CA ARG A 21 -5.75 3.97 -8.22
C ARG A 21 -6.90 3.00 -8.47
N SER A 22 -6.60 1.72 -8.64
CA SER A 22 -7.62 0.70 -8.80
C SER A 22 -8.47 0.59 -7.53
N LEU A 23 -7.84 0.61 -6.36
CA LEU A 23 -8.57 0.54 -5.09
C LEU A 23 -9.42 1.78 -4.87
N GLN A 24 -8.95 2.94 -5.31
CA GLN A 24 -9.73 4.18 -5.18
C GLN A 24 -11.00 4.15 -6.01
N ARG A 25 -11.02 3.36 -7.09
CA ARG A 25 -12.18 3.27 -7.97
C ARG A 25 -13.16 2.18 -7.55
N GLN A 26 -12.83 1.40 -6.52
CA GLN A 26 -13.73 0.36 -6.04
C GLN A 26 -14.97 0.95 -5.41
N SER A 27 -16.13 0.39 -5.72
CA SER A 27 -17.36 0.80 -5.06
C SER A 27 -17.49 0.20 -3.67
N PHE A 28 -16.90 -0.95 -3.46
CA PHE A 28 -16.88 -1.60 -2.15
C PHE A 28 -15.79 -0.95 -1.30
N ARG A 29 -16.14 -0.48 -0.10
CA ARG A 29 -15.21 0.26 0.75
C ARG A 29 -14.87 -0.44 2.06
N ASP A 30 -15.44 -1.58 2.33
CA ASP A 30 -15.18 -2.29 3.59
C ASP A 30 -13.94 -3.16 3.48
N PHE A 31 -12.80 -2.52 3.22
CA PHE A 31 -11.53 -3.21 3.11
C PHE A 31 -10.41 -2.34 3.67
N GLU A 32 -9.30 -2.99 4.00
CA GLU A 32 -8.08 -2.29 4.35
C GLU A 32 -6.95 -2.77 3.43
N TRP A 33 -6.02 -1.88 3.14
CA TRP A 33 -4.90 -2.20 2.26
C TRP A 33 -3.66 -2.38 3.13
N LEU A 34 -3.12 -3.61 3.16
CA LEU A 34 -1.93 -3.94 3.93
C LEU A 34 -0.76 -4.13 2.98
N ILE A 35 0.23 -3.26 3.08
CA ILE A 35 1.42 -3.31 2.24
C ILE A 35 2.60 -3.76 3.11
N VAL A 36 3.24 -4.85 2.72
CA VAL A 36 4.43 -5.34 3.41
C VAL A 36 5.61 -5.14 2.48
N ASP A 37 6.52 -4.24 2.87
CA ASP A 37 7.66 -3.85 2.07
C ASP A 37 8.88 -4.65 2.54
N ASP A 38 9.50 -5.36 1.62
CA ASP A 38 10.65 -6.22 1.93
C ASP A 38 11.97 -5.45 1.79
N GLY A 39 12.00 -4.22 2.30
CA GLY A 39 13.23 -3.44 2.36
C GLY A 39 13.53 -2.65 1.11
N SER A 40 12.51 -2.02 0.50
CA SER A 40 12.71 -1.22 -0.70
C SER A 40 13.71 -0.09 -0.47
N SER A 41 14.56 0.13 -1.45
CA SER A 41 15.51 1.24 -1.43
C SER A 41 15.05 2.41 -2.32
N ASP A 42 13.92 2.25 -3.02
CA ASP A 42 13.36 3.35 -3.82
C ASP A 42 12.48 4.24 -2.95
N ASN A 43 11.61 5.04 -3.56
CA ASN A 43 10.76 5.98 -2.83
C ASN A 43 9.45 5.39 -2.36
N THR A 44 9.36 4.07 -2.24
CA THR A 44 8.12 3.39 -1.88
C THR A 44 7.53 3.91 -0.57
N GLU A 45 8.36 4.04 0.45
CA GLU A 45 7.90 4.47 1.77
C GLU A 45 7.31 5.88 1.71
N GLU A 46 7.98 6.78 0.99
CA GLU A 46 7.51 8.17 0.89
C GLU A 46 6.19 8.24 0.13
N VAL A 47 6.06 7.46 -0.93
CA VAL A 47 4.84 7.46 -1.74
C VAL A 47 3.67 6.96 -0.91
N ILE A 48 3.87 5.86 -0.17
CA ILE A 48 2.79 5.32 0.64
C ILE A 48 2.41 6.28 1.77
N ALA A 49 3.38 6.94 2.37
CA ALA A 49 3.09 7.91 3.43
C ALA A 49 2.24 9.06 2.88
N ALA A 50 2.50 9.48 1.64
CA ALA A 50 1.68 10.52 1.01
C ALA A 50 0.24 10.03 0.84
N TRP A 51 0.07 8.79 0.40
CA TRP A 51 -1.28 8.23 0.22
C TRP A 51 -2.02 8.15 1.55
N GLN A 52 -1.33 7.80 2.62
CA GLN A 52 -1.95 7.74 3.95
C GLN A 52 -2.46 9.10 4.40
N ARG A 53 -1.79 10.17 3.96
CA ARG A 53 -2.17 11.52 4.33
C ARG A 53 -3.29 12.10 3.47
N GLU A 54 -3.61 11.45 2.36
CA GLU A 54 -4.65 11.96 1.45
C GLU A 54 -6.06 11.80 1.99
N GLY A 55 -6.25 10.96 2.99
CA GLY A 55 -7.56 10.79 3.59
C GLY A 55 -8.50 9.92 2.77
N ASN A 56 -8.06 8.70 2.48
CA ASN A 56 -8.88 7.75 1.73
C ASN A 56 -10.00 7.18 2.58
N ASP A 57 -11.03 6.62 1.91
CA ASP A 57 -12.14 5.97 2.58
C ASP A 57 -11.76 4.63 3.18
N PHE A 58 -10.59 4.13 2.86
CA PHE A 58 -10.09 2.86 3.38
C PHE A 58 -8.74 3.08 4.04
N PRO A 59 -8.43 2.29 5.10
CA PRO A 59 -7.14 2.43 5.76
C PRO A 59 -6.02 1.83 4.92
N ILE A 60 -4.87 2.47 4.96
CA ILE A 60 -3.66 1.96 4.32
C ILE A 60 -2.65 1.70 5.42
N ARG A 61 -2.23 0.44 5.56
CA ARG A 61 -1.27 0.03 6.57
C ARG A 61 0.02 -0.38 5.87
N TYR A 62 1.14 0.08 6.38
CA TYR A 62 2.44 -0.13 5.76
C TYR A 62 3.42 -0.68 6.78
N TYR A 63 4.05 -1.79 6.46
CA TYR A 63 5.09 -2.39 7.29
C TYR A 63 6.32 -2.62 6.42
N LYS A 64 7.46 -2.14 6.89
CA LYS A 64 8.71 -2.30 6.17
C LYS A 64 9.60 -3.27 6.95
N LYS A 65 10.05 -4.33 6.27
CA LYS A 65 10.98 -5.28 6.84
C LYS A 65 12.39 -4.96 6.34
N GLU A 66 13.39 -5.32 7.14
CA GLU A 66 14.75 -5.17 6.69
C GLU A 66 15.06 -6.22 5.63
N ASN A 67 15.66 -5.77 4.53
CA ASN A 67 16.07 -6.65 3.47
C ASN A 67 17.35 -7.38 3.88
N GLY A 68 17.44 -8.64 3.50
CA GLY A 68 18.62 -9.42 3.80
C GLY A 68 18.40 -10.42 4.90
N GLY A 69 17.18 -10.49 5.34
CA GLY A 69 16.82 -11.52 6.30
C GLY A 69 16.94 -12.89 5.68
#